data_0ad0de12172143a2cebb7f6547228b5b
#
_entry.id   0ad0de12172143a2cebb7f6547228b5b
#
_cell.length_a   1.000
_cell.length_b   1.000
_cell.length_c   1.000
_cell.angle_alpha   90.00
_cell.angle_beta   90.00
_cell.angle_gamma   90.00
#
_symmetry.space_group_name_H-M   'P 1'
#
loop_
_entity.id
_entity.type
_entity.pdbx_description
1 polymer ?
#
loop_
_entity_poly.entity_id
_entity_poly.type
_entity_poly.pdbx_seq_one_letter_code
_entity_poly.pdbx_strand_id
1 'polypeptide(L)'
;MVAAPAADHAIENAKKFPKLNVGLHLVLSNGIAELPASEIPNLVNNAGEFQINKFYSGINFFFNIKARKQLKREIRAQFEAYKKTGLKLDHVNAHNHMHLHPTVFNLIIEIGRDYDLTAIRIPNEPPLNSIIDNKKEFIVRHLRWIFFMLFTLSMKKKCIKNNINFNDTIYGLHDSGHMNIEKLIRIIPHITNGITEIYTHPATKNNHDGDSESHKYEFEAEYKALIHARTKRTIDKFNIELSSFNS
;
A
#
# COMPACT_ATOMS: atom_id res chain seq x y z
N MET A 1 6.91 -1.37 -6.59
CA MET A 1 6.63 -2.50 -7.50
C MET A 1 7.92 -2.85 -8.27
N VAL A 2 8.58 -3.93 -7.89
CA VAL A 2 9.92 -4.28 -8.44
C VAL A 2 9.87 -4.84 -9.86
N ALA A 3 8.80 -5.54 -10.23
CA ALA A 3 8.60 -6.10 -11.57
C ALA A 3 7.92 -5.11 -12.56
N ALA A 4 7.65 -3.87 -12.15
CA ALA A 4 7.00 -2.90 -13.03
C ALA A 4 7.98 -2.34 -14.08
N PRO A 5 7.51 -2.00 -15.30
CA PRO A 5 8.40 -1.51 -16.38
C PRO A 5 9.23 -0.28 -16.03
N ALA A 6 8.74 0.59 -15.13
CA ALA A 6 9.44 1.80 -14.70
C ALA A 6 10.28 1.62 -13.42
N ALA A 7 10.47 0.37 -12.95
CA ALA A 7 11.16 0.12 -11.68
C ALA A 7 12.60 0.68 -11.66
N ASP A 8 13.38 0.40 -12.68
CA ASP A 8 14.77 0.87 -12.76
C ASP A 8 14.88 2.41 -12.72
N HIS A 9 14.04 3.10 -13.48
CA HIS A 9 13.99 4.57 -13.47
C HIS A 9 13.59 5.11 -12.09
N ALA A 10 12.62 4.46 -11.41
CA ALA A 10 12.21 4.86 -10.06
C ALA A 10 13.35 4.63 -9.04
N ILE A 11 14.09 3.52 -9.14
CA ILE A 11 15.24 3.19 -8.29
C ILE A 11 16.36 4.23 -8.47
N GLU A 12 16.72 4.55 -9.72
CA GLU A 12 17.73 5.58 -10.03
C GLU A 12 17.37 6.95 -9.43
N ASN A 13 16.10 7.33 -9.53
CA ASN A 13 15.63 8.58 -8.95
C ASN A 13 15.62 8.53 -7.41
N ALA A 14 15.17 7.44 -6.80
CA ALA A 14 15.17 7.29 -5.35
C ALA A 14 16.58 7.44 -4.76
N LYS A 15 17.61 6.89 -5.43
CA LYS A 15 19.02 7.02 -5.01
C LYS A 15 19.53 8.47 -4.98
N LYS A 16 18.93 9.38 -5.77
CA LYS A 16 19.27 10.81 -5.76
C LYS A 16 18.70 11.55 -4.54
N PHE A 17 17.75 10.97 -3.85
CA PHE A 17 17.04 11.57 -2.72
C PHE A 17 17.17 10.71 -1.44
N PRO A 18 18.31 10.75 -0.75
CA PRO A 18 18.59 9.85 0.39
C PRO A 18 17.65 10.05 1.59
N LYS A 19 16.92 11.16 1.63
CA LYS A 19 15.87 11.40 2.64
C LYS A 19 14.52 10.78 2.28
N LEU A 20 14.37 10.27 1.05
CA LEU A 20 13.15 9.58 0.62
C LEU A 20 13.17 8.15 1.13
N ASN A 21 12.27 7.83 2.04
CA ASN A 21 12.10 6.48 2.55
C ASN A 21 11.28 5.65 1.56
N VAL A 22 11.85 4.56 1.07
CA VAL A 22 11.23 3.74 0.03
C VAL A 22 10.81 2.40 0.60
N GLY A 23 9.56 2.00 0.33
CA GLY A 23 9.01 0.71 0.73
C GLY A 23 8.87 -0.26 -0.45
N LEU A 24 8.78 -1.55 -0.14
CA LEU A 24 8.43 -2.59 -1.09
C LEU A 24 6.90 -2.66 -1.25
N HIS A 25 6.42 -2.35 -2.46
CA HIS A 25 5.01 -2.52 -2.82
C HIS A 25 4.83 -3.86 -3.52
N LEU A 26 4.38 -4.88 -2.78
CA LEU A 26 4.16 -6.23 -3.30
C LEU A 26 3.00 -6.27 -4.30
N VAL A 27 3.21 -6.93 -5.41
CA VAL A 27 2.18 -7.17 -6.44
C VAL A 27 1.76 -8.63 -6.40
N LEU A 28 0.50 -8.89 -6.04
CA LEU A 28 -0.10 -10.23 -5.91
C LEU A 28 -1.48 -10.31 -6.57
N SER A 29 -1.86 -9.27 -7.27
CA SER A 29 -3.08 -9.15 -8.09
C SER A 29 -2.89 -8.02 -9.09
N ASN A 30 -3.52 -8.13 -10.26
CA ASN A 30 -3.57 -7.05 -11.26
C ASN A 30 -2.21 -6.39 -11.53
N GLY A 31 -1.25 -7.16 -12.02
CA GLY A 31 0.10 -6.71 -12.37
C GLY A 31 1.02 -7.86 -12.70
N ILE A 32 2.26 -7.56 -13.00
CA ILE A 32 3.26 -8.52 -13.47
C ILE A 32 3.97 -9.16 -12.27
N ALA A 33 4.18 -10.48 -12.32
CA ALA A 33 4.94 -11.22 -11.32
C ALA A 33 6.45 -11.06 -11.53
N GLU A 34 7.22 -11.28 -10.47
CA GLU A 34 8.68 -11.32 -10.52
C GLU A 34 9.17 -12.67 -11.07
N LEU A 35 8.50 -13.77 -10.70
CA LEU A 35 8.85 -15.09 -11.19
C LEU A 35 8.19 -15.41 -12.55
N PRO A 36 8.84 -16.19 -13.41
CA PRO A 36 8.25 -16.62 -14.67
C PRO A 36 6.99 -17.48 -14.45
N ALA A 37 6.02 -17.38 -15.38
CA ALA A 37 4.73 -18.07 -15.31
C ALA A 37 4.87 -19.60 -15.14
N SER A 38 5.90 -20.20 -15.73
CA SER A 38 6.19 -21.65 -15.60
C SER A 38 6.47 -22.09 -14.17
N GLU A 39 6.94 -21.18 -13.32
CA GLU A 39 7.25 -21.48 -11.93
C GLU A 39 6.05 -21.27 -10.99
N ILE A 40 5.12 -20.39 -11.36
CA ILE A 40 3.96 -20.02 -10.57
C ILE A 40 2.62 -20.10 -11.33
N PRO A 41 2.37 -21.19 -12.08
CA PRO A 41 1.20 -21.30 -12.97
C PRO A 41 -0.16 -21.25 -12.25
N ASN A 42 -0.20 -21.44 -10.92
CA ASN A 42 -1.46 -21.30 -10.17
C ASN A 42 -1.75 -19.85 -9.73
N LEU A 43 -0.84 -18.91 -9.99
CA LEU A 43 -1.00 -17.49 -9.57
C LEU A 43 -1.21 -16.55 -10.74
N VAL A 44 -0.60 -16.87 -11.90
CA VAL A 44 -0.56 -15.97 -13.06
C VAL A 44 -1.01 -16.68 -14.34
N ASN A 45 -1.33 -15.88 -15.36
CA ASN A 45 -1.57 -16.34 -16.71
C ASN A 45 -0.23 -16.61 -17.45
N ASN A 46 -0.30 -17.06 -18.72
CA ASN A 46 0.87 -17.35 -19.54
C ASN A 46 1.78 -16.13 -19.82
N ALA A 47 1.24 -14.90 -19.67
CA ALA A 47 1.99 -13.67 -19.80
C ALA A 47 2.70 -13.24 -18.49
N GLY A 48 2.56 -14.02 -17.42
CA GLY A 48 3.12 -13.67 -16.10
C GLY A 48 2.31 -12.64 -15.33
N GLU A 49 1.05 -12.43 -15.69
CA GLU A 49 0.17 -11.45 -15.07
C GLU A 49 -0.73 -12.10 -14.01
N PHE A 50 -0.80 -11.49 -12.85
CA PHE A 50 -1.73 -11.89 -11.79
C PHE A 50 -3.19 -11.67 -12.19
N GLN A 51 -4.07 -12.50 -11.65
CA GLN A 51 -5.52 -12.37 -11.81
C GLN A 51 -6.02 -11.01 -11.31
N ILE A 52 -6.92 -10.40 -12.06
CA ILE A 52 -7.59 -9.14 -11.69
C ILE A 52 -8.59 -9.38 -10.54
N ASN A 53 -9.23 -10.54 -10.51
CA ASN A 53 -10.24 -10.86 -9.51
C ASN A 53 -9.59 -11.18 -8.14
N LYS A 54 -9.55 -10.17 -7.29
CA LYS A 54 -8.98 -10.23 -5.92
C LYS A 54 -9.63 -11.30 -5.03
N PHE A 55 -10.95 -11.51 -5.19
CA PHE A 55 -11.70 -12.49 -4.41
C PHE A 55 -11.29 -13.92 -4.79
N TYR A 56 -11.20 -14.20 -6.08
CA TYR A 56 -10.71 -15.50 -6.56
C TYR A 56 -9.26 -15.75 -6.11
N SER A 57 -8.39 -14.76 -6.22
CA SER A 57 -7.01 -14.85 -5.73
C SER A 57 -6.98 -15.15 -4.22
N GLY A 58 -7.80 -14.49 -3.43
CA GLY A 58 -7.89 -14.74 -1.98
C GLY A 58 -8.33 -16.17 -1.65
N ILE A 59 -9.36 -16.69 -2.29
CA ILE A 59 -9.81 -18.09 -2.13
C ILE A 59 -8.68 -19.04 -2.51
N ASN A 60 -8.01 -18.79 -3.63
CA ASN A 60 -6.90 -19.62 -4.11
C ASN A 60 -5.74 -19.63 -3.10
N PHE A 61 -5.37 -18.48 -2.56
CA PHE A 61 -4.31 -18.36 -1.55
C PHE A 61 -4.67 -19.05 -0.23
N PHE A 62 -5.95 -19.18 0.08
CA PHE A 62 -6.41 -19.79 1.32
C PHE A 62 -6.51 -21.31 1.22
N PHE A 63 -7.08 -21.83 0.14
CA PHE A 63 -7.42 -23.27 0.04
C PHE A 63 -6.47 -24.08 -0.84
N ASN A 64 -5.77 -23.47 -1.79
CA ASN A 64 -4.90 -24.19 -2.70
C ASN A 64 -3.45 -24.24 -2.17
N ILE A 65 -3.02 -25.42 -1.71
CA ILE A 65 -1.67 -25.64 -1.18
C ILE A 65 -0.58 -25.37 -2.23
N LYS A 66 -0.82 -25.73 -3.50
CA LYS A 66 0.15 -25.47 -4.59
C LYS A 66 0.28 -23.96 -4.82
N ALA A 67 -0.84 -23.23 -4.90
CA ALA A 67 -0.83 -21.78 -5.03
C ALA A 67 -0.12 -21.11 -3.84
N ARG A 68 -0.34 -21.58 -2.61
CA ARG A 68 0.32 -21.05 -1.41
C ARG A 68 1.84 -21.24 -1.44
N LYS A 69 2.33 -22.42 -1.92
CA LYS A 69 3.77 -22.64 -2.10
C LYS A 69 4.36 -21.69 -3.14
N GLN A 70 3.66 -21.49 -4.24
CA GLN A 70 4.07 -20.56 -5.29
C GLN A 70 4.03 -19.12 -4.80
N LEU A 71 2.99 -18.70 -4.06
CA LEU A 71 2.86 -17.40 -3.43
C LEU A 71 4.05 -17.09 -2.50
N LYS A 72 4.47 -18.06 -1.70
CA LYS A 72 5.66 -17.91 -0.84
C LYS A 72 6.92 -17.64 -1.66
N ARG A 73 7.11 -18.35 -2.78
CA ARG A 73 8.26 -18.15 -3.68
C ARG A 73 8.21 -16.79 -4.34
N GLU A 74 7.06 -16.37 -4.81
CA GLU A 74 6.86 -15.08 -5.47
C GLU A 74 7.12 -13.91 -4.51
N ILE A 75 6.55 -13.95 -3.30
CA ILE A 75 6.82 -12.92 -2.29
C ILE A 75 8.33 -12.84 -2.01
N ARG A 76 9.01 -13.99 -1.84
CA ARG A 76 10.47 -14.02 -1.64
C ARG A 76 11.22 -13.42 -2.83
N ALA A 77 10.82 -13.73 -4.06
CA ALA A 77 11.44 -13.17 -5.25
C ALA A 77 11.32 -11.63 -5.30
N GLN A 78 10.16 -11.08 -4.94
CA GLN A 78 9.97 -9.63 -4.87
C GLN A 78 10.82 -8.98 -3.77
N PHE A 79 11.01 -9.62 -2.62
CA PHE A 79 11.96 -9.15 -1.59
C PHE A 79 13.41 -9.20 -2.09
N GLU A 80 13.81 -10.27 -2.77
CA GLU A 80 15.14 -10.40 -3.38
C GLU A 80 15.39 -9.31 -4.43
N ALA A 81 14.41 -9.08 -5.32
CA ALA A 81 14.49 -8.02 -6.32
C ALA A 81 14.62 -6.63 -5.65
N TYR A 82 13.86 -6.38 -4.56
CA TYR A 82 14.01 -5.14 -3.80
C TYR A 82 15.42 -5.01 -3.19
N LYS A 83 15.93 -6.06 -2.56
CA LYS A 83 17.28 -6.09 -1.96
C LYS A 83 18.36 -5.75 -2.99
N LYS A 84 18.23 -6.28 -4.22
CA LYS A 84 19.17 -6.00 -5.34
C LYS A 84 19.18 -4.52 -5.75
N THR A 85 18.15 -3.73 -5.44
CA THR A 85 18.13 -2.29 -5.72
C THR A 85 19.20 -1.52 -4.92
N GLY A 86 19.62 -2.06 -3.77
CA GLY A 86 20.50 -1.40 -2.82
C GLY A 86 19.80 -0.31 -1.99
N LEU A 87 18.49 -0.12 -2.12
CA LEU A 87 17.72 0.80 -1.29
C LEU A 87 17.44 0.17 0.08
N LYS A 88 17.49 0.99 1.14
CA LYS A 88 17.07 0.55 2.46
C LYS A 88 15.55 0.30 2.47
N LEU A 89 15.13 -0.86 2.97
CA LEU A 89 13.72 -1.18 3.11
C LEU A 89 13.11 -0.38 4.27
N ASP A 90 12.25 0.59 3.96
CA ASP A 90 11.55 1.36 4.99
C ASP A 90 10.32 0.60 5.50
N HIS A 91 9.47 0.14 4.60
CA HIS A 91 8.26 -0.61 4.95
C HIS A 91 7.82 -1.54 3.81
N VAL A 92 6.85 -2.39 4.11
CA VAL A 92 6.17 -3.23 3.13
C VAL A 92 4.67 -2.94 3.12
N ASN A 93 4.11 -2.87 1.93
CA ASN A 93 2.67 -2.89 1.68
C ASN A 93 2.37 -3.72 0.44
N ALA A 94 1.11 -3.84 0.02
CA ALA A 94 0.79 -4.60 -1.17
C ALA A 94 -0.26 -3.90 -2.03
N HIS A 95 -0.12 -4.07 -3.34
CA HIS A 95 -1.08 -3.62 -4.34
C HIS A 95 -2.47 -4.17 -4.02
N ASN A 96 -3.49 -3.34 -4.19
CA ASN A 96 -4.87 -3.69 -3.87
C ASN A 96 -5.07 -4.18 -2.43
N HIS A 97 -4.18 -3.81 -1.51
CA HIS A 97 -4.20 -4.22 -0.10
C HIS A 97 -4.25 -5.74 0.11
N MET A 98 -3.68 -6.54 -0.81
CA MET A 98 -3.65 -8.00 -0.72
C MET A 98 -3.00 -8.51 0.57
N HIS A 99 -2.22 -7.69 1.27
CA HIS A 99 -1.67 -8.01 2.59
C HIS A 99 -2.72 -8.03 3.73
N LEU A 100 -3.96 -7.59 3.50
CA LEU A 100 -5.09 -7.88 4.42
C LEU A 100 -5.40 -9.38 4.50
N HIS A 101 -5.06 -10.14 3.45
CA HIS A 101 -5.28 -11.57 3.43
C HIS A 101 -4.38 -12.29 4.45
N PRO A 102 -4.92 -13.08 5.40
CA PRO A 102 -4.13 -13.67 6.50
C PRO A 102 -2.93 -14.51 6.04
N THR A 103 -3.07 -15.26 4.95
CA THR A 103 -1.96 -16.07 4.38
C THR A 103 -0.86 -15.17 3.85
N VAL A 104 -1.21 -14.11 3.10
CA VAL A 104 -0.24 -13.15 2.56
C VAL A 104 0.50 -12.45 3.69
N PHE A 105 -0.22 -11.96 4.69
CA PHE A 105 0.36 -11.26 5.82
C PHE A 105 1.36 -12.13 6.62
N ASN A 106 0.99 -13.39 6.87
CA ASN A 106 1.88 -14.33 7.54
C ASN A 106 3.15 -14.59 6.73
N LEU A 107 3.04 -14.74 5.41
CA LEU A 107 4.19 -14.94 4.53
C LEU A 107 5.09 -13.70 4.47
N ILE A 108 4.51 -12.49 4.48
CA ILE A 108 5.30 -11.24 4.55
C ILE A 108 6.13 -11.20 5.83
N ILE A 109 5.54 -11.50 6.99
CA ILE A 109 6.28 -11.53 8.27
C ILE A 109 7.34 -12.62 8.26
N GLU A 110 6.99 -13.82 7.79
CA GLU A 110 7.91 -14.97 7.76
C GLU A 110 9.13 -14.68 6.89
N ILE A 111 8.90 -14.22 5.66
CA ILE A 111 9.95 -13.95 4.68
C ILE A 111 10.71 -12.68 5.06
N GLY A 112 10.01 -11.64 5.45
CA GLY A 112 10.58 -10.33 5.74
C GLY A 112 11.66 -10.32 6.81
N ARG A 113 11.65 -11.31 7.71
CA ARG A 113 12.73 -11.52 8.71
C ARG A 113 14.11 -11.72 8.06
N ASP A 114 14.15 -12.32 6.86
CA ASP A 114 15.39 -12.57 6.13
C ASP A 114 15.88 -11.28 5.39
N TYR A 115 15.08 -10.19 5.42
CA TYR A 115 15.29 -8.94 4.69
C TYR A 115 15.17 -7.69 5.56
N ASP A 116 15.40 -7.80 6.86
CA ASP A 116 15.37 -6.70 7.81
C ASP A 116 14.05 -5.91 7.77
N LEU A 117 12.92 -6.60 7.64
CA LEU A 117 11.59 -5.99 7.65
C LEU A 117 11.29 -5.38 9.02
N THR A 118 11.23 -4.06 9.09
CA THR A 118 10.98 -3.30 10.31
C THR A 118 9.60 -2.66 10.38
N ALA A 119 8.90 -2.52 9.24
CA ALA A 119 7.58 -1.89 9.22
C ALA A 119 6.66 -2.43 8.14
N ILE A 120 5.35 -2.48 8.43
CA ILE A 120 4.29 -2.90 7.50
C ILE A 120 3.12 -1.91 7.59
N ARG A 121 2.58 -1.45 6.44
CA ARG A 121 1.32 -0.71 6.41
C ARG A 121 0.18 -1.57 6.93
N ILE A 122 -0.64 -1.00 7.81
CA ILE A 122 -1.95 -1.55 8.19
C ILE A 122 -3.05 -0.66 7.62
N PRO A 123 -3.88 -1.16 6.69
CA PRO A 123 -4.92 -0.37 6.03
C PRO A 123 -6.14 -0.21 6.94
N ASN A 124 -5.98 0.58 8.01
CA ASN A 124 -7.01 0.91 8.99
C ASN A 124 -7.46 2.36 8.79
N GLU A 125 -8.47 2.57 7.94
CA GLU A 125 -9.05 3.90 7.70
C GLU A 125 -10.38 4.05 8.45
N PRO A 126 -10.40 4.73 9.60
CA PRO A 126 -11.65 5.08 10.26
C PRO A 126 -12.40 6.12 9.42
N PRO A 127 -13.74 6.04 9.33
CA PRO A 127 -14.51 7.04 8.61
C PRO A 127 -14.41 8.39 9.30
N LEU A 128 -14.09 9.43 8.52
CA LEU A 128 -13.92 10.79 9.00
C LEU A 128 -15.03 11.69 8.47
N ASN A 129 -15.87 12.21 9.36
CA ASN A 129 -17.03 13.03 9.00
C ASN A 129 -16.68 14.27 8.20
N SER A 130 -15.49 14.85 8.44
CA SER A 130 -15.05 16.07 7.75
C SER A 130 -14.83 15.92 6.24
N ILE A 131 -14.71 14.67 5.74
CA ILE A 131 -14.48 14.39 4.31
C ILE A 131 -15.64 13.64 3.65
N ILE A 132 -16.68 13.29 4.41
CA ILE A 132 -17.85 12.56 3.91
C ILE A 132 -19.02 13.53 3.79
N ASP A 133 -19.46 13.76 2.56
CA ASP A 133 -20.47 14.78 2.28
C ASP A 133 -21.91 14.24 2.37
N ASN A 134 -22.12 12.92 2.43
CA ASN A 134 -23.47 12.36 2.52
C ASN A 134 -23.60 11.19 3.52
N LYS A 135 -24.79 11.06 4.12
CA LYS A 135 -25.09 10.04 5.15
C LYS A 135 -24.98 8.60 4.63
N LYS A 136 -25.33 8.34 3.38
CA LYS A 136 -25.26 6.99 2.81
C LYS A 136 -23.80 6.53 2.69
N GLU A 137 -22.95 7.40 2.19
CA GLU A 137 -21.51 7.15 2.09
C GLU A 137 -20.90 6.93 3.48
N PHE A 138 -21.27 7.73 4.45
CA PHE A 138 -20.84 7.59 5.84
C PHE A 138 -21.16 6.19 6.40
N ILE A 139 -22.40 5.73 6.24
CA ILE A 139 -22.82 4.39 6.69
C ILE A 139 -22.00 3.30 5.98
N VAL A 140 -21.83 3.39 4.66
CA VAL A 140 -21.08 2.40 3.89
C VAL A 140 -19.61 2.34 4.35
N ARG A 141 -18.96 3.49 4.56
CA ARG A 141 -17.58 3.55 5.06
C ARG A 141 -17.45 2.95 6.46
N HIS A 142 -18.44 3.20 7.36
CA HIS A 142 -18.47 2.60 8.71
C HIS A 142 -18.61 1.09 8.66
N LEU A 143 -19.55 0.56 7.88
CA LEU A 143 -19.75 -0.88 7.75
C LEU A 143 -18.51 -1.58 7.19
N ARG A 144 -17.88 -0.96 6.19
CA ARG A 144 -16.62 -1.46 5.62
C ARG A 144 -15.49 -1.44 6.65
N TRP A 145 -15.35 -0.35 7.40
CA TRP A 145 -14.35 -0.23 8.45
C TRP A 145 -14.54 -1.28 9.55
N ILE A 146 -15.77 -1.49 10.05
CA ILE A 146 -16.08 -2.51 11.04
C ILE A 146 -15.74 -3.91 10.49
N PHE A 147 -16.11 -4.19 9.25
CA PHE A 147 -15.79 -5.48 8.61
C PHE A 147 -14.28 -5.76 8.58
N PHE A 148 -13.48 -4.78 8.18
CA PHE A 148 -12.03 -4.95 8.10
C PHE A 148 -11.31 -4.82 9.45
N MET A 149 -11.97 -4.29 10.47
CA MET A 149 -11.38 -4.06 11.79
C MET A 149 -10.80 -5.35 12.41
N LEU A 150 -11.48 -6.49 12.28
CA LEU A 150 -10.98 -7.77 12.79
C LEU A 150 -9.66 -8.18 12.14
N PHE A 151 -9.53 -7.96 10.83
CA PHE A 151 -8.29 -8.25 10.10
C PHE A 151 -7.18 -7.31 10.54
N THR A 152 -7.44 -6.01 10.58
CA THR A 152 -6.43 -5.00 10.98
C THR A 152 -6.00 -5.15 12.43
N LEU A 153 -6.90 -5.49 13.35
CA LEU A 153 -6.54 -5.83 14.74
C LEU A 153 -5.65 -7.08 14.83
N SER A 154 -5.94 -8.11 14.05
CA SER A 154 -5.09 -9.30 13.96
C SER A 154 -3.71 -8.97 13.42
N MET A 155 -3.63 -8.09 12.38
CA MET A 155 -2.37 -7.61 11.81
C MET A 155 -1.56 -6.85 12.86
N LYS A 156 -2.16 -5.88 13.57
CA LYS A 156 -1.52 -5.10 14.64
C LYS A 156 -0.93 -6.02 15.72
N LYS A 157 -1.72 -6.99 16.22
CA LYS A 157 -1.24 -7.98 17.20
C LYS A 157 0.00 -8.75 16.71
N LYS A 158 0.00 -9.15 15.44
CA LYS A 158 1.13 -9.87 14.83
C LYS A 158 2.35 -8.96 14.66
N CYS A 159 2.16 -7.70 14.26
CA CYS A 159 3.25 -6.73 14.19
C CYS A 159 3.89 -6.54 15.56
N ILE A 160 3.11 -6.28 16.59
CA ILE A 160 3.61 -6.14 17.98
C ILE A 160 4.41 -7.38 18.41
N LYS A 161 3.87 -8.59 18.18
CA LYS A 161 4.55 -9.84 18.53
C LYS A 161 5.89 -10.03 17.82
N ASN A 162 6.07 -9.42 16.66
CA ASN A 162 7.28 -9.58 15.85
C ASN A 162 8.18 -8.32 15.85
N ASN A 163 7.90 -7.33 16.71
CA ASN A 163 8.62 -6.04 16.78
C ASN A 163 8.64 -5.31 15.41
N ILE A 164 7.51 -5.31 14.70
CA ILE A 164 7.34 -4.65 13.43
C ILE A 164 6.51 -3.39 13.64
N ASN A 165 7.02 -2.24 13.20
CA ASN A 165 6.32 -0.96 13.24
C ASN A 165 5.13 -0.95 12.27
N PHE A 166 4.15 -0.09 12.53
CA PHE A 166 2.99 0.09 11.67
C PHE A 166 2.33 1.46 11.91
N ASN A 167 1.52 1.89 10.94
CA ASN A 167 0.69 3.09 11.11
C ASN A 167 -0.55 2.79 11.99
N ASP A 168 -0.91 3.72 12.85
CA ASP A 168 -2.13 3.64 13.67
C ASP A 168 -3.38 3.82 12.82
N THR A 169 -3.32 4.79 11.91
CA THR A 169 -4.36 5.13 10.95
C THR A 169 -3.80 5.39 9.56
N ILE A 170 -4.65 5.29 8.56
CA ILE A 170 -4.37 5.71 7.19
C ILE A 170 -5.59 6.45 6.66
N TYR A 171 -5.38 7.49 5.86
CA TYR A 171 -6.44 8.20 5.15
C TYR A 171 -6.13 8.21 3.65
N GLY A 172 -7.18 8.14 2.82
CA GLY A 172 -7.09 8.14 1.37
C GLY A 172 -7.33 6.79 0.70
N LEU A 173 -7.63 5.72 1.46
CA LEU A 173 -8.00 4.43 0.87
C LEU A 173 -9.40 4.47 0.26
N HIS A 174 -10.34 5.14 0.97
CA HIS A 174 -11.71 5.33 0.48
C HIS A 174 -11.78 6.37 -0.65
N ASP A 175 -10.83 7.29 -0.68
CA ASP A 175 -10.72 8.38 -1.64
C ASP A 175 -9.56 8.17 -2.62
N SER A 176 -9.16 6.92 -2.82
CA SER A 176 -8.04 6.52 -3.68
C SER A 176 -8.15 7.13 -5.08
N GLY A 177 -7.11 7.83 -5.52
CA GLY A 177 -7.08 8.56 -6.79
C GLY A 177 -7.79 9.92 -6.78
N HIS A 178 -8.37 10.34 -5.64
CA HIS A 178 -9.12 11.60 -5.51
C HIS A 178 -8.70 12.43 -4.27
N MET A 179 -7.48 12.24 -3.78
CA MET A 179 -6.93 12.95 -2.62
C MET A 179 -6.44 14.36 -3.00
N ASN A 180 -7.39 15.22 -3.40
CA ASN A 180 -7.14 16.60 -3.77
C ASN A 180 -6.84 17.50 -2.55
N ILE A 181 -6.51 18.77 -2.81
CA ILE A 181 -6.14 19.75 -1.78
C ILE A 181 -7.23 19.94 -0.72
N GLU A 182 -8.52 19.95 -1.09
CA GLU A 182 -9.61 20.16 -0.15
C GLU A 182 -9.74 18.99 0.84
N LYS A 183 -9.55 17.75 0.37
CA LYS A 183 -9.52 16.57 1.24
C LYS A 183 -8.32 16.58 2.16
N LEU A 184 -7.12 16.87 1.65
CA LEU A 184 -5.92 16.95 2.50
C LEU A 184 -6.08 17.94 3.64
N ILE A 185 -6.51 19.17 3.37
CA ILE A 185 -6.67 20.20 4.41
C ILE A 185 -7.82 19.89 5.38
N ARG A 186 -8.80 19.05 5.00
CA ARG A 186 -9.84 18.54 5.91
C ARG A 186 -9.35 17.40 6.80
N ILE A 187 -8.42 16.58 6.33
CA ILE A 187 -7.86 15.43 7.08
C ILE A 187 -6.84 15.91 8.12
N ILE A 188 -5.90 16.76 7.72
CA ILE A 188 -4.75 17.16 8.54
C ILE A 188 -5.13 17.61 9.97
N PRO A 189 -6.19 18.41 10.20
CA PRO A 189 -6.59 18.80 11.56
C PRO A 189 -7.06 17.65 12.46
N HIS A 190 -7.34 16.48 11.90
CA HIS A 190 -7.83 15.30 12.64
C HIS A 190 -6.75 14.25 12.86
N ILE A 191 -5.51 14.52 12.45
CA ILE A 191 -4.36 13.66 12.74
C ILE A 191 -4.12 13.70 14.26
N THR A 192 -4.11 12.53 14.88
CA THR A 192 -3.86 12.34 16.31
C THR A 192 -2.44 11.89 16.57
N ASN A 193 -2.07 11.76 17.85
CA ASN A 193 -0.77 11.20 18.24
C ASN A 193 -0.59 9.79 17.65
N GLY A 194 0.64 9.47 17.27
CA GLY A 194 1.02 8.23 16.60
C GLY A 194 1.32 8.43 15.12
N ILE A 195 1.42 7.34 14.37
CA ILE A 195 1.77 7.35 12.96
C ILE A 195 0.48 7.34 12.12
N THR A 196 0.22 8.44 11.41
CA THR A 196 -0.86 8.53 10.42
C THR A 196 -0.28 8.56 9.02
N GLU A 197 -0.67 7.63 8.18
CA GLU A 197 -0.31 7.62 6.77
C GLU A 197 -1.35 8.37 5.93
N ILE A 198 -0.90 9.20 5.00
CA ILE A 198 -1.74 9.77 3.94
C ILE A 198 -1.43 9.02 2.64
N TYR A 199 -2.42 8.33 2.11
CA TYR A 199 -2.31 7.47 0.93
C TYR A 199 -2.74 8.23 -0.32
N THR A 200 -1.85 8.28 -1.31
CA THR A 200 -2.07 8.99 -2.59
C THR A 200 -1.37 8.27 -3.75
N HIS A 201 -1.74 8.62 -4.98
CA HIS A 201 -1.13 8.14 -6.22
C HIS A 201 -0.68 9.33 -7.10
N PRO A 202 0.29 10.14 -6.64
CA PRO A 202 0.66 11.34 -7.37
C PRO A 202 1.41 11.05 -8.65
N ALA A 203 1.07 11.76 -9.73
CA ALA A 203 1.89 11.84 -10.94
C ALA A 203 1.83 13.24 -11.55
N THR A 204 2.85 13.59 -12.32
CA THR A 204 2.96 14.93 -12.96
C THR A 204 1.97 15.12 -14.11
N LYS A 205 1.40 14.03 -14.62
CA LYS A 205 0.36 14.02 -15.67
C LYS A 205 -0.64 12.91 -15.37
N ASN A 206 -1.89 13.12 -15.78
CA ASN A 206 -2.86 12.04 -15.80
C ASN A 206 -2.46 11.08 -16.91
N ASN A 207 -2.07 9.88 -16.56
CA ASN A 207 -1.82 8.78 -17.48
C ASN A 207 -2.85 7.68 -17.23
N HIS A 208 -3.61 7.34 -18.24
CA HIS A 208 -4.70 6.37 -18.17
C HIS A 208 -4.33 5.02 -18.82
N ASP A 209 -3.05 4.78 -19.09
CA ASP A 209 -2.54 3.52 -19.65
C ASP A 209 -2.46 2.38 -18.62
N GLY A 210 -3.03 2.58 -17.43
CA GLY A 210 -3.06 1.62 -16.34
C GLY A 210 -4.26 0.66 -16.39
N ASP A 211 -4.54 0.06 -15.25
CA ASP A 211 -5.69 -0.83 -15.07
C ASP A 211 -7.02 -0.07 -15.16
N SER A 212 -8.12 -0.81 -15.29
CA SER A 212 -9.48 -0.25 -15.44
C SER A 212 -9.94 0.58 -14.23
N GLU A 213 -9.34 0.39 -13.05
CA GLU A 213 -9.67 1.18 -11.85
C GLU A 213 -8.93 2.52 -11.87
N SER A 214 -7.69 2.55 -12.36
CA SER A 214 -6.85 3.76 -12.39
C SER A 214 -7.30 4.80 -13.43
N HIS A 215 -8.13 4.43 -14.41
CA HIS A 215 -8.68 5.39 -15.40
C HIS A 215 -9.47 6.55 -14.78
N LYS A 216 -9.95 6.40 -13.54
CA LYS A 216 -10.71 7.44 -12.82
C LYS A 216 -9.82 8.29 -11.91
N TYR A 217 -8.54 7.97 -11.78
CA TYR A 217 -7.66 8.65 -10.85
C TYR A 217 -7.21 10.01 -11.36
N GLU A 218 -7.25 10.99 -10.47
CA GLU A 218 -6.82 12.37 -10.70
C GLU A 218 -5.36 12.55 -10.24
N PHE A 219 -4.43 11.79 -10.81
CA PHE A 219 -3.02 11.73 -10.41
C PHE A 219 -2.36 13.10 -10.30
N GLU A 220 -2.61 13.99 -11.28
CA GLU A 220 -2.07 15.35 -11.30
C GLU A 220 -2.65 16.22 -10.19
N ALA A 221 -3.94 16.05 -9.88
CA ALA A 221 -4.59 16.76 -8.78
C ALA A 221 -4.01 16.33 -7.44
N GLU A 222 -3.76 15.04 -7.23
CA GLU A 222 -3.09 14.52 -6.03
C GLU A 222 -1.66 15.04 -5.90
N TYR A 223 -0.88 15.04 -7.01
CA TYR A 223 0.45 15.63 -7.03
C TYR A 223 0.44 17.11 -6.65
N LYS A 224 -0.43 17.91 -7.29
CA LYS A 224 -0.59 19.34 -6.99
C LYS A 224 -1.02 19.57 -5.54
N ALA A 225 -1.86 18.73 -4.99
CA ALA A 225 -2.31 18.82 -3.60
C ALA A 225 -1.14 18.64 -2.61
N LEU A 226 -0.25 17.67 -2.86
CA LEU A 226 0.91 17.41 -1.99
C LEU A 226 1.90 18.56 -1.96
N ILE A 227 2.18 19.21 -3.11
CA ILE A 227 3.15 20.33 -3.21
C ILE A 227 2.53 21.70 -2.94
N HIS A 228 1.23 21.78 -2.67
CA HIS A 228 0.52 23.06 -2.53
C HIS A 228 0.90 23.79 -1.24
N ALA A 229 1.10 25.10 -1.33
CA ALA A 229 1.48 25.92 -0.17
C ALA A 229 0.45 25.88 0.99
N ARG A 230 -0.85 25.67 0.71
CA ARG A 230 -1.88 25.49 1.75
C ARG A 230 -1.66 24.20 2.54
N THR A 231 -1.26 23.10 1.87
CA THR A 231 -0.97 21.82 2.53
C THR A 231 0.16 22.02 3.54
N LYS A 232 1.30 22.62 3.10
CA LYS A 232 2.42 22.91 3.99
C LYS A 232 2.00 23.77 5.16
N ARG A 233 1.31 24.91 4.91
CA ARG A 233 0.82 25.79 5.99
C ARG A 233 -0.12 25.10 6.98
N THR A 234 -0.93 24.15 6.50
CA THR A 234 -1.83 23.40 7.38
C THR A 234 -1.04 22.41 8.24
N ILE A 235 -0.06 21.71 7.69
CA ILE A 235 0.86 20.84 8.44
C ILE A 235 1.56 21.64 9.54
N ASP A 236 2.15 22.79 9.18
CA ASP A 236 2.86 23.66 10.12
C ASP A 236 1.92 24.19 11.22
N LYS A 237 0.69 24.62 10.86
CA LYS A 237 -0.33 25.13 11.79
C LYS A 237 -0.73 24.11 12.87
N PHE A 238 -0.79 22.84 12.52
CA PHE A 238 -1.18 21.76 13.44
C PHE A 238 0.02 21.04 14.06
N ASN A 239 1.25 21.57 13.88
CA ASN A 239 2.50 21.01 14.41
C ASN A 239 2.68 19.53 14.09
N ILE A 240 2.36 19.14 12.85
CA ILE A 240 2.49 17.75 12.41
C ILE A 240 3.92 17.54 11.90
N GLU A 241 4.59 16.54 12.45
CA GLU A 241 5.91 16.10 12.00
C GLU A 241 5.76 15.16 10.81
N LEU A 242 6.50 15.44 9.73
CA LEU A 242 6.62 14.52 8.58
C LEU A 242 7.70 13.50 8.88
N SER A 243 7.32 12.23 8.83
CA SER A 243 8.10 11.11 9.32
C SER A 243 8.05 9.93 8.37
N SER A 244 8.79 8.87 8.68
CA SER A 244 8.66 7.56 8.04
C SER A 244 8.14 6.52 9.05
N PHE A 245 7.99 5.26 8.60
CA PHE A 245 7.60 4.17 9.51
C PHE A 245 8.67 3.83 10.56
N ASN A 246 9.92 4.26 10.35
CA ASN A 246 11.08 3.91 11.15
C ASN A 246 11.78 5.11 11.81
N SER A 247 11.12 6.25 11.88
CA SER A 247 11.65 7.46 12.51
C SER A 247 11.16 7.64 13.93
#